data_6c52e1aa3392010fac5e3854789c2c49
#
_entry.id   6c52e1aa3392010fac5e3854789c2c49
#
_cell.length_a   1.000
_cell.length_b   1.000
_cell.length_c   1.000
_cell.angle_alpha   90.00
_cell.angle_beta   90.00
_cell.angle_gamma   90.00
#
_symmetry.space_group_name_H-M   'P 1'
#
loop_
_entity.id
_entity.type
_entity.pdbx_description
1 polymer ?
#
loop_
_entity_poly.entity_id
_entity_poly.type
_entity_poly.pdbx_seq_one_letter_code
_entity_poly.pdbx_strand_id
1 'polypeptide(L)'
;MKKILELGNHYVSDFLKPEEEPVHSKYSLDLYLDETIGALRLNNLAPPEAMWGKYWYRSGINQSMTLELKNITEQVVKRIKYQKDDVWLDIACNDGTMFKFIPDDFKKVGCDPCDDSYYTESSKLAYVIQDYFTYDAWKKSQYGNSTAKVITTIAMFYDLDDPHSFIEDIKKVLQDDGVWVIQLSYTPLMINQLAFDNICHEHVYYYSLSSLKTLFDMHDLKIVDAELNDTNGGSVRVYIQKKEASIASFGTAPLRDVCNFRIASLLDYEKNNCDLTSQSLWNFFSNRLNELKTKTVDFIRSEKAKGKKIYGYGASTKGNTLLQYFGLDYNDIDAIAERSNFKFGLKTVGTNIPIISEEQMRAEKPDYLLILPWCFISEFVSREKDFLDNGGAFIVPCPDFQIIKSESI
;
A
#
# COMPACT_ATOMS: atom_id res chain seq x y z
N MET A 1 -20.38 14.95 2.61
CA MET A 1 -19.25 14.26 3.31
C MET A 1 -18.76 15.11 4.47
N LYS A 2 -18.55 14.53 5.63
CA LYS A 2 -18.06 15.20 6.84
C LYS A 2 -16.54 15.09 6.91
N LYS A 3 -15.80 16.21 7.09
CA LYS A 3 -14.35 16.17 7.33
C LYS A 3 -14.08 15.50 8.69
N ILE A 4 -13.17 14.54 8.71
CA ILE A 4 -12.86 13.72 9.88
C ILE A 4 -11.42 13.95 10.38
N LEU A 5 -10.46 14.04 9.48
CA LEU A 5 -9.04 14.26 9.77
C LEU A 5 -8.48 15.33 8.85
N GLU A 6 -7.58 16.16 9.35
CA GLU A 6 -6.90 17.21 8.60
C GLU A 6 -5.37 17.00 8.69
N LEU A 7 -4.73 16.70 7.55
CA LEU A 7 -3.28 16.59 7.42
C LEU A 7 -2.67 17.75 6.62
N GLY A 8 -3.52 18.62 6.03
CA GLY A 8 -3.08 19.77 5.27
C GLY A 8 -2.72 19.47 3.81
N ASN A 9 -2.09 20.47 3.18
CA ASN A 9 -1.76 20.40 1.75
C ASN A 9 -0.31 19.98 1.54
N HIS A 10 -0.09 18.93 0.73
CA HIS A 10 1.22 18.39 0.42
C HIS A 10 1.39 18.21 -1.09
N TYR A 11 2.63 18.20 -1.56
CA TYR A 11 2.94 17.77 -2.90
C TYR A 11 2.69 16.27 -3.04
N VAL A 12 2.21 15.86 -4.21
CA VAL A 12 2.19 14.44 -4.59
C VAL A 12 3.62 13.90 -4.52
N SER A 13 3.77 12.69 -4.01
CA SER A 13 5.09 12.09 -3.85
C SER A 13 5.80 11.95 -5.19
N ASP A 14 6.99 12.52 -5.30
CA ASP A 14 7.86 12.41 -6.47
C ASP A 14 9.32 12.58 -6.06
N PHE A 15 10.23 12.26 -6.99
CA PHE A 15 11.67 12.45 -6.86
C PHE A 15 12.16 13.25 -8.05
N LEU A 16 12.68 14.44 -7.77
CA LEU A 16 13.04 15.46 -8.76
C LEU A 16 14.56 15.51 -8.97
N LYS A 17 15.00 15.92 -10.15
CA LYS A 17 16.40 16.27 -10.32
C LYS A 17 16.75 17.51 -9.49
N PRO A 18 18.03 17.74 -9.15
CA PRO A 18 18.44 18.86 -8.30
C PRO A 18 17.96 20.22 -8.78
N GLU A 19 17.90 20.42 -10.11
CA GLU A 19 17.48 21.67 -10.77
C GLU A 19 15.97 21.78 -11.02
N GLU A 20 15.22 20.68 -10.84
CA GLU A 20 13.78 20.67 -11.10
C GLU A 20 13.01 21.20 -9.87
N GLU A 21 11.89 21.88 -10.16
CA GLU A 21 10.91 22.31 -9.17
C GLU A 21 9.60 21.51 -9.36
N PRO A 22 8.77 21.40 -8.31
CA PRO A 22 7.50 20.68 -8.42
C PRO A 22 6.62 21.26 -9.52
N VAL A 23 6.18 20.41 -10.46
CA VAL A 23 5.32 20.80 -11.60
C VAL A 23 3.88 21.07 -11.14
N HIS A 24 3.42 20.32 -10.16
CA HIS A 24 2.04 20.38 -9.67
C HIS A 24 1.95 21.16 -8.35
N SER A 25 0.73 21.70 -8.09
CA SER A 25 0.42 22.34 -6.82
C SER A 25 0.33 21.30 -5.69
N LYS A 26 0.21 21.78 -4.47
CA LYS A 26 -0.11 20.95 -3.31
C LYS A 26 -1.60 20.61 -3.30
N TYR A 27 -1.92 19.37 -2.94
CA TYR A 27 -3.28 18.89 -2.77
C TYR A 27 -3.51 18.47 -1.32
N SER A 28 -4.75 18.60 -0.86
CA SER A 28 -5.12 18.25 0.52
C SER A 28 -5.11 16.75 0.74
N LEU A 29 -4.54 16.33 1.87
CA LEU A 29 -4.65 14.98 2.42
C LEU A 29 -5.69 14.87 3.54
N ASP A 30 -6.69 15.77 3.54
CA ASP A 30 -7.79 15.71 4.50
C ASP A 30 -8.73 14.56 4.19
N LEU A 31 -9.11 13.81 5.22
CA LEU A 31 -10.04 12.68 5.10
C LEU A 31 -11.47 13.09 5.42
N TYR A 32 -12.38 12.62 4.60
CA TYR A 32 -13.80 12.80 4.71
C TYR A 32 -14.51 11.46 4.85
N LEU A 33 -15.59 11.42 5.64
CA LEU A 33 -16.43 10.23 5.75
C LEU A 33 -17.39 10.14 4.56
N ASP A 34 -17.32 9.05 3.82
CA ASP A 34 -18.38 8.61 2.92
C ASP A 34 -19.41 7.82 3.73
N GLU A 35 -20.51 8.49 4.06
CA GLU A 35 -21.58 7.92 4.89
C GLU A 35 -22.35 6.80 4.19
N THR A 36 -22.22 6.68 2.85
CA THR A 36 -22.93 5.66 2.07
C THR A 36 -22.38 4.26 2.36
N ILE A 37 -21.06 4.15 2.46
CA ILE A 37 -20.39 2.88 2.72
C ILE A 37 -19.65 2.82 4.06
N GLY A 38 -19.54 3.95 4.77
CA GLY A 38 -18.81 4.04 6.03
C GLY A 38 -17.29 3.96 5.88
N ALA A 39 -16.77 4.32 4.71
CA ALA A 39 -15.32 4.44 4.46
C ALA A 39 -14.87 5.90 4.57
N LEU A 40 -13.56 6.10 4.71
CA LEU A 40 -12.99 7.43 4.54
C LEU A 40 -12.43 7.61 3.14
N ARG A 41 -12.39 8.86 2.67
CA ARG A 41 -11.78 9.16 1.38
C ARG A 41 -11.15 10.56 1.36
N LEU A 42 -10.22 10.74 0.42
CA LEU A 42 -9.77 12.05 -0.01
C LEU A 42 -10.89 12.73 -0.82
N ASN A 43 -11.03 14.05 -0.69
CA ASN A 43 -12.03 14.80 -1.44
C ASN A 43 -11.43 15.63 -2.59
N ASN A 44 -10.23 16.14 -2.42
CA ASN A 44 -9.50 16.88 -3.44
C ASN A 44 -8.42 16.00 -4.03
N LEU A 45 -8.75 15.29 -5.11
CA LEU A 45 -7.83 14.37 -5.74
C LEU A 45 -6.79 15.13 -6.58
N ALA A 46 -5.56 14.66 -6.54
CA ALA A 46 -4.55 15.07 -7.50
C ALA A 46 -4.89 14.48 -8.89
N PRO A 47 -4.52 15.17 -9.99
CA PRO A 47 -4.78 14.64 -11.32
C PRO A 47 -3.97 13.35 -11.55
N PRO A 48 -4.49 12.37 -12.34
CA PRO A 48 -3.83 11.10 -12.58
C PRO A 48 -2.39 11.23 -13.09
N GLU A 49 -2.11 12.23 -13.94
CA GLU A 49 -0.77 12.47 -14.47
C GLU A 49 0.25 12.85 -13.38
N ALA A 50 -0.20 13.48 -12.29
CA ALA A 50 0.67 13.80 -11.16
C ALA A 50 1.01 12.57 -10.31
N MET A 51 0.12 11.57 -10.30
CA MET A 51 0.27 10.36 -9.48
C MET A 51 0.93 9.22 -10.28
N TRP A 52 0.53 9.03 -11.52
CA TRP A 52 0.87 7.85 -12.32
C TRP A 52 1.77 8.15 -13.52
N GLY A 53 2.08 9.41 -13.82
CA GLY A 53 2.95 9.82 -14.93
C GLY A 53 4.39 9.30 -14.82
N LYS A 54 4.89 9.12 -13.58
CA LYS A 54 6.15 8.43 -13.26
C LYS A 54 5.90 7.50 -12.09
N TYR A 55 5.77 6.20 -12.36
CA TYR A 55 5.58 5.23 -11.30
C TYR A 55 6.92 4.66 -10.84
N TRP A 56 7.18 4.70 -9.54
CA TRP A 56 8.50 4.36 -8.99
C TRP A 56 8.57 2.97 -8.36
N TYR A 57 7.42 2.36 -8.08
CA TYR A 57 7.35 1.12 -7.34
C TYR A 57 7.41 -0.11 -8.25
N ARG A 58 8.32 -1.06 -7.96
CA ARG A 58 8.41 -2.36 -8.59
C ARG A 58 8.28 -3.45 -7.55
N SER A 59 7.32 -4.34 -7.74
CA SER A 59 7.00 -5.43 -6.80
C SER A 59 8.16 -6.39 -6.60
N GLY A 60 8.90 -6.70 -7.66
CA GLY A 60 10.00 -7.66 -7.63
C GLY A 60 11.29 -7.19 -6.95
N ILE A 61 11.43 -5.88 -6.67
CA ILE A 61 12.61 -5.35 -5.97
C ILE A 61 12.56 -5.69 -4.47
N ASN A 62 11.36 -5.77 -3.90
CA ASN A 62 11.16 -6.03 -2.47
C ASN A 62 10.90 -7.52 -2.23
N GLN A 63 11.81 -8.18 -1.47
CA GLN A 63 11.69 -9.60 -1.15
C GLN A 63 10.44 -9.91 -0.33
N SER A 64 10.09 -9.06 0.64
CA SER A 64 8.90 -9.25 1.47
C SER A 64 7.63 -9.22 0.62
N MET A 65 7.53 -8.28 -0.34
CA MET A 65 6.41 -8.24 -1.27
C MET A 65 6.38 -9.46 -2.20
N THR A 66 7.53 -9.88 -2.72
CA THR A 66 7.63 -11.08 -3.55
C THR A 66 7.12 -12.33 -2.83
N LEU A 67 7.49 -12.50 -1.55
CA LEU A 67 7.00 -13.59 -0.69
C LEU A 67 5.50 -13.47 -0.40
N GLU A 68 5.01 -12.26 -0.23
CA GLU A 68 3.58 -12.01 -0.02
C GLU A 68 2.75 -12.37 -1.27
N LEU A 69 3.17 -11.97 -2.46
CA LEU A 69 2.52 -12.34 -3.72
C LEU A 69 2.50 -13.86 -3.92
N LYS A 70 3.59 -14.55 -3.55
CA LYS A 70 3.63 -16.01 -3.52
C LYS A 70 2.61 -16.57 -2.53
N ASN A 71 2.55 -16.04 -1.31
CA ASN A 71 1.60 -16.46 -0.30
C ASN A 71 0.15 -16.29 -0.77
N ILE A 72 -0.18 -15.15 -1.40
CA ILE A 72 -1.51 -14.90 -1.96
C ILE A 72 -1.88 -16.01 -2.95
N THR A 73 -1.02 -16.31 -3.92
CA THR A 73 -1.31 -17.34 -4.92
C THR A 73 -1.54 -18.72 -4.29
N GLU A 74 -0.68 -19.11 -3.35
CA GLU A 74 -0.81 -20.38 -2.61
C GLU A 74 -2.12 -20.46 -1.81
N GLN A 75 -2.51 -19.37 -1.16
CA GLN A 75 -3.75 -19.32 -0.37
C GLN A 75 -4.99 -19.35 -1.26
N VAL A 76 -4.97 -18.70 -2.41
CA VAL A 76 -6.06 -18.76 -3.39
C VAL A 76 -6.25 -20.19 -3.90
N VAL A 77 -5.18 -20.83 -4.36
CA VAL A 77 -5.21 -22.21 -4.89
C VAL A 77 -5.77 -23.21 -3.86
N LYS A 78 -5.44 -23.04 -2.58
CA LYS A 78 -5.98 -23.89 -1.49
C LYS A 78 -7.49 -23.73 -1.24
N ARG A 79 -8.07 -22.61 -1.68
CA ARG A 79 -9.47 -22.25 -1.39
C ARG A 79 -10.43 -22.48 -2.52
N ILE A 80 -9.95 -22.69 -3.74
CA ILE A 80 -10.80 -22.80 -4.93
C ILE A 80 -10.65 -24.16 -5.59
N LYS A 81 -11.68 -24.57 -6.33
CA LYS A 81 -11.60 -25.62 -7.33
C LYS A 81 -11.44 -24.95 -8.69
N TYR A 82 -10.47 -25.37 -9.45
CA TYR A 82 -10.22 -24.83 -10.78
C TYR A 82 -9.93 -25.96 -11.78
N GLN A 83 -10.04 -25.64 -13.05
CA GLN A 83 -9.74 -26.54 -14.15
C GLN A 83 -8.54 -26.03 -14.94
N LYS A 84 -7.94 -26.92 -15.71
CA LYS A 84 -6.90 -26.53 -16.65
C LYS A 84 -7.46 -25.49 -17.63
N ASP A 85 -6.65 -24.47 -17.94
CA ASP A 85 -6.96 -23.35 -18.81
C ASP A 85 -7.99 -22.35 -18.25
N ASP A 86 -8.41 -22.48 -16.98
CA ASP A 86 -9.09 -21.39 -16.29
C ASP A 86 -8.22 -20.11 -16.29
N VAL A 87 -8.87 -18.95 -16.36
CA VAL A 87 -8.15 -17.67 -16.42
C VAL A 87 -7.92 -17.12 -15.02
N TRP A 88 -6.68 -16.71 -14.76
CA TRP A 88 -6.31 -15.85 -13.63
C TRP A 88 -5.95 -14.46 -14.16
N LEU A 89 -6.77 -13.47 -13.81
CA LEU A 89 -6.56 -12.07 -14.15
C LEU A 89 -5.95 -11.32 -12.95
N ASP A 90 -4.77 -10.74 -13.14
CA ASP A 90 -4.13 -9.86 -12.16
C ASP A 90 -4.22 -8.40 -12.64
N ILE A 91 -4.99 -7.57 -11.94
CA ILE A 91 -5.22 -6.17 -12.27
C ILE A 91 -4.25 -5.31 -11.46
N ALA A 92 -3.60 -4.35 -12.10
CA ALA A 92 -2.42 -3.64 -11.64
C ALA A 92 -1.25 -4.61 -11.38
N CYS A 93 -0.96 -5.42 -12.40
CA CYS A 93 0.02 -6.52 -12.31
C CYS A 93 1.47 -6.05 -12.20
N ASN A 94 1.75 -4.76 -12.35
CA ASN A 94 3.06 -4.12 -12.22
C ASN A 94 4.11 -4.82 -13.10
N ASP A 95 5.25 -5.23 -12.55
CA ASP A 95 6.32 -5.97 -13.25
C ASP A 95 6.01 -7.46 -13.49
N GLY A 96 4.80 -7.92 -13.17
CA GLY A 96 4.36 -9.31 -13.37
C GLY A 96 4.92 -10.30 -12.34
N THR A 97 5.48 -9.84 -11.23
CA THR A 97 6.11 -10.73 -10.23
C THR A 97 5.16 -11.82 -9.72
N MET A 98 3.85 -11.56 -9.58
CA MET A 98 2.87 -12.56 -9.15
C MET A 98 2.77 -13.73 -10.13
N PHE A 99 2.91 -13.52 -11.44
CA PHE A 99 2.79 -14.57 -12.46
C PHE A 99 3.80 -15.71 -12.32
N LYS A 100 4.94 -15.46 -11.64
CA LYS A 100 5.95 -16.48 -11.34
C LYS A 100 5.43 -17.57 -10.40
N PHE A 101 4.37 -17.29 -9.64
CA PHE A 101 3.83 -18.16 -8.60
C PHE A 101 2.46 -18.74 -8.95
N ILE A 102 1.75 -18.16 -9.92
CA ILE A 102 0.49 -18.70 -10.42
C ILE A 102 0.77 -20.05 -11.12
N PRO A 103 0.05 -21.14 -10.78
CA PRO A 103 0.24 -22.43 -11.42
C PRO A 103 0.11 -22.38 -12.94
N ASP A 104 0.88 -23.20 -13.65
CA ASP A 104 0.89 -23.22 -15.13
C ASP A 104 -0.38 -23.80 -15.75
N ASP A 105 -1.24 -24.40 -14.93
CA ASP A 105 -2.59 -24.82 -15.36
C ASP A 105 -3.51 -23.64 -15.67
N PHE A 106 -3.21 -22.44 -15.14
CA PHE A 106 -3.97 -21.22 -15.45
C PHE A 106 -3.47 -20.52 -16.71
N LYS A 107 -4.40 -19.91 -17.45
CA LYS A 107 -4.09 -18.83 -18.39
C LYS A 107 -3.85 -17.55 -17.60
N LYS A 108 -2.61 -17.09 -17.60
CA LYS A 108 -2.17 -15.89 -16.86
C LYS A 108 -2.44 -14.65 -17.70
N VAL A 109 -3.23 -13.73 -17.17
CA VAL A 109 -3.59 -12.46 -17.82
C VAL A 109 -3.30 -11.32 -16.87
N GLY A 110 -2.63 -10.28 -17.34
CA GLY A 110 -2.41 -9.04 -16.61
C GLY A 110 -3.18 -7.88 -17.22
N CYS A 111 -3.43 -6.85 -16.43
CA CYS A 111 -3.91 -5.56 -16.90
C CYS A 111 -3.22 -4.47 -16.09
N ASP A 112 -2.47 -3.57 -16.75
CA ASP A 112 -1.73 -2.50 -16.09
C ASP A 112 -1.43 -1.36 -17.07
N PRO A 113 -1.70 -0.09 -16.72
CA PRO A 113 -1.41 1.07 -17.58
C PRO A 113 0.06 1.51 -17.53
N CYS A 114 0.94 0.81 -16.81
CA CYS A 114 2.34 1.16 -16.65
C CYS A 114 3.09 1.29 -17.97
N ASP A 115 4.20 2.02 -17.91
CA ASP A 115 5.08 2.26 -19.04
C ASP A 115 5.70 0.98 -19.64
N ASP A 116 6.32 1.12 -20.80
CA ASP A 116 6.91 0.01 -21.57
C ASP A 116 7.96 -0.80 -20.80
N SER A 117 8.59 -0.22 -19.78
CA SER A 117 9.59 -0.93 -18.98
C SER A 117 8.97 -2.01 -18.08
N TYR A 118 7.79 -1.76 -17.52
CA TYR A 118 7.01 -2.73 -16.75
C TYR A 118 6.33 -3.74 -17.68
N TYR A 119 5.71 -3.26 -18.77
CA TYR A 119 5.09 -4.11 -19.77
C TYR A 119 6.08 -5.12 -20.36
N THR A 120 7.30 -4.68 -20.67
CA THR A 120 8.35 -5.56 -21.20
C THR A 120 8.71 -6.71 -20.24
N GLU A 121 8.63 -6.50 -18.94
CA GLU A 121 8.90 -7.54 -17.94
C GLU A 121 7.69 -8.46 -17.75
N SER A 122 6.52 -7.90 -17.53
CA SER A 122 5.29 -8.64 -17.26
C SER A 122 4.81 -9.48 -18.46
N SER A 123 4.94 -8.95 -19.69
CA SER A 123 4.52 -9.64 -20.92
C SER A 123 5.38 -10.89 -21.27
N LYS A 124 6.54 -11.06 -20.64
CA LYS A 124 7.32 -12.32 -20.74
C LYS A 124 6.69 -13.45 -19.93
N LEU A 125 5.84 -13.14 -18.97
CA LEU A 125 5.28 -14.07 -17.98
C LEU A 125 3.80 -14.36 -18.21
N ALA A 126 3.08 -13.43 -18.83
CA ALA A 126 1.63 -13.49 -19.03
C ALA A 126 1.21 -12.70 -20.28
N TYR A 127 -0.03 -12.87 -20.72
CA TYR A 127 -0.65 -11.92 -21.65
C TYR A 127 -1.04 -10.67 -20.85
N VAL A 128 -0.61 -9.48 -21.28
CA VAL A 128 -0.85 -8.23 -20.54
C VAL A 128 -1.62 -7.24 -21.42
N ILE A 129 -2.70 -6.71 -20.88
CA ILE A 129 -3.45 -5.59 -21.42
C ILE A 129 -2.79 -4.32 -20.86
N GLN A 130 -2.08 -3.56 -21.72
CA GLN A 130 -1.40 -2.32 -21.31
C GLN A 130 -2.40 -1.16 -21.35
N ASP A 131 -3.34 -1.18 -20.40
CA ASP A 131 -4.40 -0.17 -20.25
C ASP A 131 -4.96 -0.22 -18.83
N TYR A 132 -5.77 0.77 -18.47
CA TYR A 132 -6.62 0.69 -17.30
C TYR A 132 -7.64 -0.43 -17.45
N PHE A 133 -7.88 -1.16 -16.35
CA PHE A 133 -8.89 -2.21 -16.38
C PHE A 133 -10.29 -1.60 -16.52
N THR A 134 -10.96 -2.00 -17.58
CA THR A 134 -12.38 -1.80 -17.84
C THR A 134 -12.93 -3.05 -18.51
N TYR A 135 -14.25 -3.26 -18.43
CA TYR A 135 -14.88 -4.35 -19.18
C TYR A 135 -14.65 -4.22 -20.70
N ASP A 136 -14.61 -3.00 -21.20
CA ASP A 136 -14.34 -2.73 -22.63
C ASP A 136 -12.91 -3.10 -23.04
N ALA A 137 -11.91 -2.80 -22.19
CA ALA A 137 -10.52 -3.23 -22.41
C ALA A 137 -10.41 -4.76 -22.40
N TRP A 138 -11.08 -5.41 -21.44
CA TRP A 138 -11.17 -6.87 -21.40
C TRP A 138 -11.78 -7.44 -22.67
N LYS A 139 -12.93 -6.92 -23.11
CA LYS A 139 -13.65 -7.39 -24.33
C LYS A 139 -12.82 -7.25 -25.60
N LYS A 140 -11.94 -6.26 -25.70
CA LYS A 140 -11.03 -6.08 -26.85
C LYS A 140 -9.83 -7.02 -26.84
N SER A 141 -9.53 -7.63 -25.68
CA SER A 141 -8.41 -8.55 -25.52
C SER A 141 -8.70 -9.91 -26.19
N GLN A 142 -7.67 -10.75 -26.34
CA GLN A 142 -7.85 -12.12 -26.79
C GLN A 142 -8.71 -12.98 -25.86
N TYR A 143 -8.92 -12.55 -24.61
CA TYR A 143 -9.74 -13.21 -23.61
C TYR A 143 -11.15 -12.64 -23.49
N GLY A 144 -11.52 -11.67 -24.34
CA GLY A 144 -12.79 -10.95 -24.26
C GLY A 144 -14.07 -11.81 -24.34
N ASN A 145 -13.98 -13.06 -24.79
CA ASN A 145 -15.07 -14.03 -24.77
C ASN A 145 -15.00 -15.03 -23.59
N SER A 146 -14.01 -14.88 -22.73
CA SER A 146 -13.81 -15.72 -21.55
C SER A 146 -14.21 -14.95 -20.28
N THR A 147 -14.35 -15.70 -19.19
CA THR A 147 -14.47 -15.15 -17.82
C THR A 147 -13.29 -15.64 -16.98
N ALA A 148 -12.95 -14.90 -15.93
CA ALA A 148 -11.84 -15.21 -15.05
C ALA A 148 -12.31 -16.04 -13.85
N LYS A 149 -11.63 -17.14 -13.59
CA LYS A 149 -11.83 -17.97 -12.38
C LYS A 149 -11.29 -17.28 -11.15
N VAL A 150 -10.17 -16.60 -11.30
CA VAL A 150 -9.54 -15.80 -10.26
C VAL A 150 -9.30 -14.41 -10.80
N ILE A 151 -9.64 -13.40 -10.01
CA ILE A 151 -9.22 -12.02 -10.23
C ILE A 151 -8.45 -11.58 -8.98
N THR A 152 -7.28 -10.96 -9.16
CA THR A 152 -6.49 -10.35 -8.09
C THR A 152 -6.36 -8.85 -8.32
N THR A 153 -6.51 -8.06 -7.24
CA THR A 153 -6.23 -6.62 -7.19
C THR A 153 -5.48 -6.33 -5.89
N ILE A 154 -4.16 -6.27 -5.99
CA ILE A 154 -3.29 -6.18 -4.82
C ILE A 154 -2.71 -4.78 -4.71
N ALA A 155 -2.99 -4.10 -3.59
CA ALA A 155 -2.53 -2.74 -3.30
C ALA A 155 -2.92 -1.73 -4.41
N MET A 156 -4.18 -1.81 -4.90
CA MET A 156 -4.70 -0.90 -5.94
C MET A 156 -6.15 -0.47 -5.71
N PHE A 157 -7.01 -1.32 -5.14
CA PHE A 157 -8.45 -1.04 -5.05
C PHE A 157 -8.78 0.24 -4.27
N TYR A 158 -7.93 0.65 -3.35
CA TYR A 158 -8.07 1.90 -2.60
C TYR A 158 -7.68 3.15 -3.41
N ASP A 159 -7.06 3.00 -4.58
CA ASP A 159 -6.64 4.10 -5.45
C ASP A 159 -7.77 4.57 -6.39
N LEU A 160 -8.86 3.82 -6.45
CA LEU A 160 -9.98 4.08 -7.34
C LEU A 160 -10.83 5.26 -6.84
N ASP A 161 -11.08 6.23 -7.71
CA ASP A 161 -12.05 7.31 -7.44
C ASP A 161 -13.50 6.81 -7.51
N ASP A 162 -13.79 5.90 -8.47
CA ASP A 162 -15.09 5.24 -8.63
C ASP A 162 -15.00 3.72 -8.47
N PRO A 163 -15.00 3.21 -7.23
CA PRO A 163 -14.98 1.78 -6.97
C PRO A 163 -16.29 1.07 -7.43
N HIS A 164 -17.41 1.79 -7.54
CA HIS A 164 -18.69 1.20 -7.96
C HIS A 164 -18.63 0.74 -9.43
N SER A 165 -18.19 1.59 -10.33
CA SER A 165 -18.02 1.25 -11.74
C SER A 165 -17.03 0.10 -11.94
N PHE A 166 -15.91 0.14 -11.21
CA PHE A 166 -14.91 -0.93 -11.25
C PHE A 166 -15.49 -2.29 -10.80
N ILE A 167 -16.28 -2.33 -9.73
CA ILE A 167 -16.94 -3.56 -9.24
C ILE A 167 -17.90 -4.12 -10.29
N GLU A 168 -18.67 -3.26 -10.96
CA GLU A 168 -19.57 -3.72 -12.03
C GLU A 168 -18.80 -4.35 -13.20
N ASP A 169 -17.64 -3.84 -13.53
CA ASP A 169 -16.77 -4.43 -14.56
C ASP A 169 -16.14 -5.75 -14.11
N ILE A 170 -15.69 -5.83 -12.85
CA ILE A 170 -15.27 -7.10 -12.23
C ILE A 170 -16.35 -8.16 -12.33
N LYS A 171 -17.61 -7.84 -11.98
CA LYS A 171 -18.73 -8.79 -12.02
C LYS A 171 -18.96 -9.39 -13.40
N LYS A 172 -18.79 -8.59 -14.46
CA LYS A 172 -18.95 -9.05 -15.86
C LYS A 172 -17.86 -10.03 -16.27
N VAL A 173 -16.63 -9.87 -15.71
CA VAL A 173 -15.47 -10.70 -16.04
C VAL A 173 -15.35 -11.92 -15.14
N LEU A 174 -15.78 -11.84 -13.89
CA LEU A 174 -15.70 -12.93 -12.90
C LEU A 174 -16.63 -14.09 -13.26
N GLN A 175 -16.13 -15.33 -13.21
CA GLN A 175 -16.96 -16.54 -13.32
C GLN A 175 -18.01 -16.60 -12.20
N ASP A 176 -19.11 -17.32 -12.42
CA ASP A 176 -20.18 -17.42 -11.43
C ASP A 176 -19.72 -18.12 -10.13
N ASP A 177 -18.76 -19.03 -10.24
CA ASP A 177 -18.10 -19.68 -9.10
C ASP A 177 -16.65 -19.22 -8.91
N GLY A 178 -16.29 -18.09 -9.53
CA GLY A 178 -14.97 -17.46 -9.43
C GLY A 178 -14.75 -16.79 -8.07
N VAL A 179 -13.53 -16.39 -7.84
CA VAL A 179 -13.12 -15.61 -6.65
C VAL A 179 -12.37 -14.35 -7.08
N TRP A 180 -12.76 -13.23 -6.53
CA TRP A 180 -12.00 -11.99 -6.59
C TRP A 180 -11.28 -11.78 -5.27
N VAL A 181 -9.97 -11.55 -5.31
CA VAL A 181 -9.12 -11.36 -4.13
C VAL A 181 -8.56 -9.96 -4.16
N ILE A 182 -8.83 -9.21 -3.12
CA ILE A 182 -8.20 -7.91 -2.89
C ILE A 182 -7.28 -7.98 -1.67
N GLN A 183 -6.19 -7.25 -1.70
CA GLN A 183 -5.40 -6.96 -0.51
C GLN A 183 -5.08 -5.48 -0.49
N LEU A 184 -5.34 -4.84 0.64
CA LEU A 184 -5.19 -3.40 0.78
C LEU A 184 -4.87 -3.01 2.23
N SER A 185 -4.37 -1.79 2.42
CA SER A 185 -4.13 -1.23 3.75
C SER A 185 -5.43 -1.21 4.56
N TYR A 186 -5.38 -1.74 5.78
CA TYR A 186 -6.55 -1.87 6.64
C TYR A 186 -6.64 -0.71 7.61
N THR A 187 -7.66 0.13 7.46
CA THR A 187 -7.77 1.37 8.23
C THR A 187 -7.73 1.19 9.74
N PRO A 188 -8.37 0.16 10.35
CA PRO A 188 -8.21 -0.09 11.79
C PRO A 188 -6.77 -0.34 12.22
N LEU A 189 -5.97 -1.07 11.43
CA LEU A 189 -4.54 -1.26 11.73
C LEU A 189 -3.74 0.03 11.52
N MET A 190 -4.05 0.80 10.47
CA MET A 190 -3.46 2.13 10.25
C MET A 190 -3.63 3.03 11.48
N ILE A 191 -4.83 3.06 12.06
CA ILE A 191 -5.13 3.86 13.27
C ILE A 191 -4.33 3.35 14.47
N ASN A 192 -4.32 2.03 14.71
CA ASN A 192 -3.63 1.42 15.84
C ASN A 192 -2.11 1.65 15.80
N GLN A 193 -1.53 1.59 14.61
CA GLN A 193 -0.08 1.72 14.38
C GLN A 193 0.34 3.15 14.08
N LEU A 194 -0.56 4.13 14.15
CA LEU A 194 -0.28 5.51 13.70
C LEU A 194 0.37 5.59 12.33
N ALA A 195 0.02 4.67 11.43
CA ALA A 195 0.55 4.59 10.08
C ALA A 195 -0.07 5.67 9.17
N PHE A 196 0.00 6.93 9.60
CA PHE A 196 -0.60 8.08 8.92
C PHE A 196 0.01 8.33 7.54
N ASP A 197 1.23 7.88 7.32
CA ASP A 197 1.95 7.91 6.05
C ASP A 197 1.29 7.06 4.95
N ASN A 198 0.35 6.18 5.32
CA ASN A 198 -0.58 5.57 4.36
C ASN A 198 -1.57 6.58 3.76
N ILE A 199 -1.78 7.75 4.41
CA ILE A 199 -2.62 8.80 3.87
C ILE A 199 -1.78 9.62 2.89
N CYS A 200 -1.82 9.22 1.62
CA CYS A 200 -1.10 9.82 0.51
C CYS A 200 -2.06 10.02 -0.67
N HIS A 201 -1.65 10.79 -1.67
CA HIS A 201 -2.53 11.20 -2.76
C HIS A 201 -2.97 10.05 -3.65
N GLU A 202 -2.16 9.00 -3.75
CA GLU A 202 -2.46 7.80 -4.51
C GLU A 202 -3.60 6.99 -3.88
N HIS A 203 -3.73 7.02 -2.55
CA HIS A 203 -4.75 6.27 -1.81
C HIS A 203 -6.01 7.13 -1.64
N VAL A 204 -7.00 6.91 -2.48
CA VAL A 204 -8.25 7.68 -2.47
C VAL A 204 -9.18 7.25 -1.34
N TYR A 205 -9.30 5.94 -1.10
CA TYR A 205 -10.18 5.38 -0.07
C TYR A 205 -9.43 4.66 1.04
N TYR A 206 -10.01 4.70 2.25
CA TYR A 206 -9.51 4.04 3.47
C TYR A 206 -10.62 3.14 4.01
N TYR A 207 -10.48 1.85 3.75
CA TYR A 207 -11.51 0.85 4.03
C TYR A 207 -11.31 0.15 5.36
N SER A 208 -12.44 -0.16 6.01
CA SER A 208 -12.59 -1.23 7.00
C SER A 208 -13.27 -2.43 6.36
N LEU A 209 -13.33 -3.57 7.04
CA LEU A 209 -14.06 -4.74 6.53
C LEU A 209 -15.56 -4.47 6.46
N SER A 210 -16.11 -3.72 7.42
CA SER A 210 -17.52 -3.33 7.42
C SER A 210 -17.86 -2.42 6.23
N SER A 211 -17.00 -1.45 5.90
CA SER A 211 -17.21 -0.60 4.72
C SER A 211 -17.10 -1.38 3.41
N LEU A 212 -16.11 -2.29 3.28
CA LEU A 212 -16.00 -3.19 2.13
C LEU A 212 -17.23 -4.09 2.01
N LYS A 213 -17.70 -4.65 3.14
CA LYS A 213 -18.90 -5.48 3.14
C LYS A 213 -20.11 -4.70 2.64
N THR A 214 -20.32 -3.47 3.14
CA THR A 214 -21.40 -2.61 2.68
C THR A 214 -21.29 -2.34 1.17
N LEU A 215 -20.09 -1.97 0.70
CA LEU A 215 -19.83 -1.70 -0.71
C LEU A 215 -20.13 -2.92 -1.59
N PHE A 216 -19.65 -4.11 -1.22
CA PHE A 216 -19.87 -5.33 -2.00
C PHE A 216 -21.32 -5.84 -1.95
N ASP A 217 -22.01 -5.69 -0.80
CA ASP A 217 -23.42 -6.04 -0.67
C ASP A 217 -24.30 -5.22 -1.63
N MET A 218 -23.96 -3.95 -1.91
CA MET A 218 -24.65 -3.08 -2.87
C MET A 218 -24.54 -3.58 -4.32
N HIS A 219 -23.56 -4.40 -4.61
CA HIS A 219 -23.26 -4.95 -5.94
C HIS A 219 -23.50 -6.45 -6.06
N ASP A 220 -24.33 -7.05 -5.19
CA ASP A 220 -24.61 -8.50 -5.17
C ASP A 220 -23.34 -9.37 -5.11
N LEU A 221 -22.32 -8.89 -4.41
CA LEU A 221 -21.14 -9.65 -4.06
C LEU A 221 -21.17 -9.99 -2.56
N LYS A 222 -20.42 -11.01 -2.16
CA LYS A 222 -20.28 -11.41 -0.75
C LYS A 222 -18.82 -11.66 -0.41
N ILE A 223 -18.42 -11.24 0.78
CA ILE A 223 -17.14 -11.62 1.36
C ILE A 223 -17.24 -13.05 1.89
N VAL A 224 -16.34 -13.91 1.46
CA VAL A 224 -16.28 -15.34 1.84
C VAL A 224 -15.09 -15.66 2.75
N ASP A 225 -14.10 -14.79 2.84
CA ASP A 225 -12.99 -14.86 3.79
C ASP A 225 -12.34 -13.48 3.96
N ALA A 226 -11.69 -13.26 5.11
CA ALA A 226 -10.89 -12.09 5.39
C ALA A 226 -9.71 -12.45 6.31
N GLU A 227 -8.50 -12.03 5.94
CA GLU A 227 -7.26 -12.33 6.67
C GLU A 227 -6.46 -11.05 6.89
N LEU A 228 -5.93 -10.85 8.09
CA LEU A 228 -4.98 -9.76 8.36
C LEU A 228 -3.55 -10.25 8.09
N ASN A 229 -2.70 -9.33 7.66
CA ASN A 229 -1.26 -9.53 7.53
C ASN A 229 -0.50 -8.22 7.79
N ASP A 230 0.82 -8.31 7.95
CA ASP A 230 1.68 -7.18 8.32
C ASP A 230 2.21 -6.41 7.10
N THR A 231 1.77 -6.75 5.88
CA THR A 231 2.23 -6.10 4.65
C THR A 231 1.91 -4.62 4.69
N ASN A 232 2.89 -3.78 4.30
CA ASN A 232 2.77 -2.32 4.22
C ASN A 232 2.32 -1.63 5.52
N GLY A 233 2.60 -2.22 6.69
CA GLY A 233 2.19 -1.68 7.99
C GLY A 233 0.77 -2.09 8.39
N GLY A 234 0.28 -3.20 7.87
CA GLY A 234 -1.00 -3.79 8.22
C GLY A 234 -2.03 -3.73 7.09
N SER A 235 -2.32 -4.89 6.54
CA SER A 235 -3.27 -5.08 5.44
C SER A 235 -4.37 -6.08 5.78
N VAL A 236 -5.48 -5.96 5.09
CA VAL A 236 -6.53 -6.98 5.02
C VAL A 236 -6.55 -7.59 3.63
N ARG A 237 -6.58 -8.91 3.56
CA ARG A 237 -6.85 -9.67 2.34
C ARG A 237 -8.27 -10.17 2.41
N VAL A 238 -9.08 -9.87 1.39
CA VAL A 238 -10.50 -10.21 1.33
C VAL A 238 -10.76 -11.05 0.09
N TYR A 239 -11.51 -12.12 0.27
CA TYR A 239 -11.95 -13.01 -0.79
C TYR A 239 -13.43 -12.78 -1.04
N ILE A 240 -13.78 -12.55 -2.30
CA ILE A 240 -15.10 -12.09 -2.70
C ILE A 240 -15.66 -13.03 -3.78
N GLN A 241 -16.93 -13.35 -3.70
CA GLN A 241 -17.67 -14.11 -4.71
C GLN A 241 -18.98 -13.41 -5.06
N LYS A 242 -19.56 -13.76 -6.20
CA LYS A 242 -20.95 -13.41 -6.52
C LYS A 242 -21.89 -13.99 -5.45
N LYS A 243 -22.96 -13.29 -5.14
CA LYS A 243 -23.91 -13.69 -4.08
C LYS A 243 -24.52 -15.04 -4.35
N GLU A 244 -24.82 -15.34 -5.63
CA GLU A 244 -25.37 -16.61 -6.08
C GLU A 244 -24.36 -17.76 -6.14
N ALA A 245 -23.06 -17.48 -6.03
CA ALA A 245 -22.04 -18.53 -6.07
C ALA A 245 -22.31 -19.60 -5.00
N SER A 246 -22.22 -20.87 -5.42
CA SER A 246 -22.40 -21.99 -4.52
C SER A 246 -21.42 -21.93 -3.36
N ILE A 247 -21.89 -22.15 -2.15
CA ILE A 247 -21.04 -22.21 -0.96
C ILE A 247 -19.93 -23.26 -1.07
N ALA A 248 -20.14 -24.31 -1.88
CA ALA A 248 -19.17 -25.38 -2.11
C ALA A 248 -18.07 -25.01 -3.12
N SER A 249 -18.18 -23.87 -3.80
CA SER A 249 -17.15 -23.39 -4.73
C SER A 249 -15.92 -22.81 -4.01
N PHE A 250 -16.04 -22.48 -2.71
CA PHE A 250 -14.97 -21.90 -1.91
C PHE A 250 -14.67 -22.77 -0.68
N GLY A 251 -13.51 -23.37 -0.67
CA GLY A 251 -13.00 -24.13 0.47
C GLY A 251 -13.78 -25.39 0.83
N THR A 252 -13.26 -26.12 1.80
CA THR A 252 -13.93 -27.24 2.47
C THR A 252 -14.86 -26.72 3.58
N ALA A 253 -15.78 -27.55 4.08
CA ALA A 253 -16.67 -27.14 5.17
C ALA A 253 -15.91 -26.64 6.42
N PRO A 254 -14.88 -27.34 6.95
CA PRO A 254 -14.10 -26.83 8.07
C PRO A 254 -13.40 -25.48 7.78
N LEU A 255 -12.91 -25.28 6.55
CA LEU A 255 -12.30 -24.02 6.18
C LEU A 255 -13.32 -22.88 6.19
N ARG A 256 -14.51 -23.10 5.67
CA ARG A 256 -15.60 -22.11 5.67
C ARG A 256 -16.01 -21.69 7.09
N ASP A 257 -16.03 -22.61 8.03
CA ASP A 257 -16.31 -22.28 9.43
C ASP A 257 -15.25 -21.33 10.01
N VAL A 258 -13.97 -21.58 9.71
CA VAL A 258 -12.87 -20.70 10.09
C VAL A 258 -12.99 -19.33 9.41
N CYS A 259 -13.33 -19.29 8.12
CA CYS A 259 -13.51 -18.04 7.37
C CYS A 259 -14.65 -17.19 7.96
N ASN A 260 -15.80 -17.82 8.24
CA ASN A 260 -16.95 -17.16 8.86
C ASN A 260 -16.59 -16.59 10.23
N PHE A 261 -15.84 -17.36 11.03
CA PHE A 261 -15.37 -16.90 12.34
C PHE A 261 -14.43 -15.68 12.22
N ARG A 262 -13.49 -15.69 11.28
CA ARG A 262 -12.59 -14.54 11.03
C ARG A 262 -13.37 -13.29 10.66
N ILE A 263 -14.29 -13.41 9.69
CA ILE A 263 -15.13 -12.27 9.26
C ILE A 263 -15.93 -11.73 10.45
N ALA A 264 -16.60 -12.60 11.21
CA ALA A 264 -17.40 -12.19 12.36
C ALA A 264 -16.56 -11.50 13.44
N SER A 265 -15.37 -12.04 13.73
CA SER A 265 -14.45 -11.49 14.73
C SER A 265 -13.91 -10.11 14.32
N LEU A 266 -13.58 -9.92 13.04
CA LEU A 266 -13.11 -8.63 12.54
C LEU A 266 -14.21 -7.58 12.57
N LEU A 267 -15.43 -7.91 12.15
CA LEU A 267 -16.58 -7.01 12.20
C LEU A 267 -16.96 -6.63 13.63
N ASP A 268 -16.88 -7.60 14.58
CA ASP A 268 -17.12 -7.33 15.99
C ASP A 268 -16.02 -6.42 16.58
N TYR A 269 -14.76 -6.65 16.22
CA TYR A 269 -13.65 -5.78 16.62
C TYR A 269 -13.86 -4.34 16.10
N GLU A 270 -14.19 -4.16 14.82
CA GLU A 270 -14.45 -2.84 14.25
C GLU A 270 -15.57 -2.11 14.98
N LYS A 271 -16.69 -2.80 15.18
CA LYS A 271 -17.86 -2.25 15.86
C LYS A 271 -17.56 -1.77 17.29
N ASN A 272 -16.75 -2.51 18.04
CA ASN A 272 -16.53 -2.26 19.45
C ASN A 272 -15.29 -1.40 19.74
N ASN A 273 -14.29 -1.40 18.84
CA ASN A 273 -12.98 -0.79 19.11
C ASN A 273 -12.52 0.22 18.05
N CYS A 274 -13.12 0.23 16.86
CA CYS A 274 -12.63 1.04 15.75
C CYS A 274 -13.77 1.54 14.84
N ASP A 275 -14.73 2.23 15.43
CA ASP A 275 -15.81 2.89 14.68
C ASP A 275 -15.26 4.10 13.91
N LEU A 276 -15.05 3.93 12.59
CA LEU A 276 -14.51 4.99 11.73
C LEU A 276 -15.42 6.23 11.64
N THR A 277 -16.69 6.12 12.02
CA THR A 277 -17.63 7.26 12.06
C THR A 277 -17.47 8.11 13.31
N SER A 278 -16.73 7.60 14.32
CA SER A 278 -16.55 8.25 15.61
C SER A 278 -15.53 9.40 15.55
N GLN A 279 -15.99 10.63 15.79
CA GLN A 279 -15.10 11.79 15.89
C GLN A 279 -14.10 11.68 17.05
N SER A 280 -14.46 11.01 18.14
CA SER A 280 -13.55 10.82 19.28
C SER A 280 -12.34 9.94 18.93
N LEU A 281 -12.53 8.93 18.09
CA LEU A 281 -11.44 8.10 17.56
C LEU A 281 -10.43 8.96 16.80
N TRP A 282 -10.90 9.81 15.90
CA TRP A 282 -10.05 10.66 15.07
C TRP A 282 -9.39 11.78 15.85
N ASN A 283 -10.05 12.33 16.85
CA ASN A 283 -9.42 13.28 17.78
C ASN A 283 -8.27 12.60 18.56
N PHE A 284 -8.48 11.37 19.02
CA PHE A 284 -7.43 10.59 19.68
C PHE A 284 -6.26 10.30 18.74
N PHE A 285 -6.54 9.86 17.51
CA PHE A 285 -5.52 9.66 16.48
C PHE A 285 -4.71 10.93 16.21
N SER A 286 -5.39 12.08 15.98
CA SER A 286 -4.73 13.36 15.74
C SER A 286 -3.83 13.80 16.89
N ASN A 287 -4.27 13.62 18.14
CA ASN A 287 -3.48 13.98 19.30
C ASN A 287 -2.19 13.13 19.39
N ARG A 288 -2.32 11.81 19.23
CA ARG A 288 -1.15 10.91 19.20
C ARG A 288 -0.19 11.26 18.06
N LEU A 289 -0.73 11.58 16.89
CA LEU A 289 0.05 11.97 15.72
C LEU A 289 0.83 13.27 15.96
N ASN A 290 0.21 14.27 16.59
CA ASN A 290 0.88 15.52 16.96
C ASN A 290 1.98 15.31 18.00
N GLU A 291 1.76 14.45 18.99
CA GLU A 291 2.80 14.07 19.96
C GLU A 291 3.98 13.37 19.29
N LEU A 292 3.69 12.45 18.37
CA LEU A 292 4.70 11.73 17.61
C LEU A 292 5.54 12.67 16.76
N LYS A 293 4.89 13.59 16.02
CA LYS A 293 5.53 14.64 15.24
C LYS A 293 6.46 15.48 16.11
N THR A 294 5.94 15.99 17.23
CA THR A 294 6.72 16.84 18.15
C THR A 294 7.96 16.11 18.67
N LYS A 295 7.79 14.89 19.19
CA LYS A 295 8.91 14.08 19.71
C LYS A 295 9.99 13.83 18.64
N THR A 296 9.56 13.48 17.42
CA THR A 296 10.48 13.17 16.32
C THR A 296 11.25 14.41 15.87
N VAL A 297 10.54 15.52 15.63
CA VAL A 297 11.12 16.77 15.13
C VAL A 297 12.04 17.39 16.17
N ASP A 298 11.62 17.46 17.44
CA ASP A 298 12.43 18.02 18.51
C ASP A 298 13.71 17.23 18.73
N PHE A 299 13.63 15.89 18.70
CA PHE A 299 14.82 15.05 18.79
C PHE A 299 15.79 15.33 17.62
N ILE A 300 15.31 15.28 16.38
CA ILE A 300 16.14 15.50 15.18
C ILE A 300 16.82 16.87 15.26
N ARG A 301 16.08 17.94 15.53
CA ARG A 301 16.63 19.30 15.60
C ARG A 301 17.59 19.49 16.78
N SER A 302 17.33 18.85 17.91
CA SER A 302 18.25 18.86 19.05
C SER A 302 19.57 18.17 18.72
N GLU A 303 19.55 17.03 18.04
CA GLU A 303 20.77 16.32 17.65
C GLU A 303 21.53 17.07 16.53
N LYS A 304 20.82 17.68 15.57
CA LYS A 304 21.44 18.58 14.56
C LYS A 304 22.15 19.75 15.21
N ALA A 305 21.53 20.37 16.22
CA ALA A 305 22.18 21.49 16.97
C ALA A 305 23.47 21.07 17.70
N LYS A 306 23.65 19.78 17.99
CA LYS A 306 24.88 19.20 18.54
C LYS A 306 25.92 18.83 17.45
N GLY A 307 25.63 19.12 16.19
CA GLY A 307 26.50 18.81 15.05
C GLY A 307 26.40 17.35 14.58
N LYS A 308 25.33 16.61 14.98
CA LYS A 308 25.10 15.25 14.54
C LYS A 308 24.65 15.19 13.10
N LYS A 309 25.12 14.17 12.37
CA LYS A 309 24.74 13.90 10.99
C LYS A 309 23.56 12.95 10.98
N ILE A 310 22.44 13.39 10.38
CA ILE A 310 21.17 12.61 10.34
C ILE A 310 20.79 12.38 8.91
N TYR A 311 20.65 11.10 8.53
CA TYR A 311 20.17 10.68 7.20
C TYR A 311 18.79 10.05 7.30
N GLY A 312 17.98 10.17 6.24
CA GLY A 312 16.82 9.32 6.02
C GLY A 312 17.28 7.96 5.47
N TYR A 313 16.47 6.94 5.66
CA TYR A 313 16.73 5.60 5.15
C TYR A 313 15.50 5.05 4.43
N GLY A 314 15.61 4.78 3.12
CA GLY A 314 14.56 4.33 2.23
C GLY A 314 13.71 5.47 1.66
N ALA A 315 14.02 5.94 0.45
CA ALA A 315 13.24 6.97 -0.25
C ALA A 315 11.94 6.36 -0.81
N SER A 316 10.87 6.41 -0.02
CA SER A 316 9.55 5.86 -0.35
C SER A 316 8.51 6.96 -0.56
N THR A 317 7.41 6.63 -1.27
CA THR A 317 6.23 7.50 -1.42
C THR A 317 5.68 7.92 -0.05
N LYS A 318 5.47 6.96 0.84
CA LYS A 318 5.01 7.21 2.21
C LYS A 318 6.01 8.07 3.01
N GLY A 319 7.31 7.87 2.80
CA GLY A 319 8.36 8.69 3.40
C GLY A 319 8.25 10.16 3.00
N ASN A 320 7.88 10.46 1.75
CA ASN A 320 7.63 11.85 1.32
C ASN A 320 6.44 12.47 2.09
N THR A 321 5.36 11.71 2.33
CA THR A 321 4.23 12.18 3.14
C THR A 321 4.67 12.48 4.58
N LEU A 322 5.44 11.56 5.19
CA LEU A 322 5.95 11.73 6.55
C LEU A 322 6.82 12.99 6.67
N LEU A 323 7.79 13.15 5.77
CA LEU A 323 8.71 14.29 5.78
C LEU A 323 7.96 15.62 5.63
N GLN A 324 7.04 15.71 4.67
CA GLN A 324 6.25 16.92 4.43
C GLN A 324 5.32 17.22 5.63
N TYR A 325 4.63 16.23 6.18
CA TYR A 325 3.74 16.43 7.32
C TYR A 325 4.51 16.82 8.59
N PHE A 326 5.69 16.25 8.82
CA PHE A 326 6.54 16.60 9.96
C PHE A 326 7.23 17.95 9.76
N GLY A 327 7.34 18.45 8.53
CA GLY A 327 8.08 19.68 8.21
C GLY A 327 9.58 19.49 8.38
N LEU A 328 10.07 18.30 8.01
CA LEU A 328 11.51 17.97 7.97
C LEU A 328 12.02 18.14 6.53
N ASP A 329 13.06 18.92 6.35
CA ASP A 329 13.65 19.19 5.04
C ASP A 329 15.17 18.97 5.04
N TYR A 330 15.84 19.44 3.99
CA TYR A 330 17.30 19.32 3.82
C TYR A 330 18.12 20.04 4.90
N ASN A 331 17.53 20.93 5.73
CA ASN A 331 18.20 21.52 6.88
C ASN A 331 18.21 20.58 8.09
N ASP A 332 17.20 19.72 8.19
CA ASP A 332 17.03 18.74 9.28
C ASP A 332 17.70 17.39 8.93
N ILE A 333 17.60 16.96 7.66
CA ILE A 333 18.06 15.67 7.15
C ILE A 333 19.07 15.91 6.02
N ASP A 334 20.30 15.43 6.19
CA ASP A 334 21.42 15.70 5.28
C ASP A 334 21.26 15.00 3.91
N ALA A 335 20.77 13.75 3.90
CA ALA A 335 20.49 12.95 2.70
C ALA A 335 19.56 11.80 3.03
N ILE A 336 19.01 11.13 2.01
CA ILE A 336 18.27 9.87 2.17
C ILE A 336 19.04 8.75 1.47
N ALA A 337 19.42 7.72 2.22
CA ALA A 337 19.99 6.50 1.66
C ALA A 337 18.93 5.64 1.00
N GLU A 338 19.18 5.20 -0.22
CA GLU A 338 18.24 4.43 -1.04
C GLU A 338 18.97 3.26 -1.73
N ARG A 339 18.25 2.17 -1.97
CA ARG A 339 18.78 0.99 -2.66
C ARG A 339 18.53 1.02 -4.17
N SER A 340 17.44 1.65 -4.59
CA SER A 340 17.09 1.78 -6.01
C SER A 340 17.97 2.80 -6.70
N ASN A 341 18.81 2.36 -7.62
CA ASN A 341 19.70 3.23 -8.39
C ASN A 341 18.96 4.23 -9.29
N PHE A 342 17.68 4.00 -9.59
CA PHE A 342 16.85 4.93 -10.36
C PHE A 342 16.61 6.27 -9.63
N LYS A 343 16.81 6.31 -8.31
CA LYS A 343 16.59 7.52 -7.48
C LYS A 343 17.90 8.24 -7.10
N PHE A 344 19.05 7.66 -7.38
CA PHE A 344 20.33 8.28 -7.00
C PHE A 344 20.53 9.63 -7.70
N GLY A 345 20.95 10.64 -6.93
CA GLY A 345 21.14 12.00 -7.41
C GLY A 345 19.85 12.80 -7.59
N LEU A 346 18.69 12.23 -7.28
CA LEU A 346 17.44 12.97 -7.20
C LEU A 346 17.27 13.58 -5.81
N LYS A 347 16.24 14.43 -5.63
CA LYS A 347 15.81 15.01 -4.35
C LYS A 347 14.33 14.73 -4.10
N THR A 348 13.92 14.74 -2.84
CA THR A 348 12.51 14.61 -2.45
C THR A 348 11.72 15.87 -2.79
N VAL A 349 10.50 15.71 -3.28
CA VAL A 349 9.60 16.82 -3.60
C VAL A 349 9.22 17.60 -2.34
N GLY A 350 9.26 18.91 -2.42
CA GLY A 350 8.82 19.83 -1.35
C GLY A 350 9.73 19.93 -0.13
N THR A 351 10.58 18.93 0.11
CA THR A 351 11.55 18.90 1.23
C THR A 351 13.00 19.00 0.78
N ASN A 352 13.26 18.81 -0.52
CA ASN A 352 14.55 18.99 -1.18
C ASN A 352 15.72 18.19 -0.58
N ILE A 353 15.45 17.05 0.06
CA ILE A 353 16.49 16.20 0.65
C ILE A 353 17.14 15.37 -0.48
N PRO A 354 18.46 15.41 -0.66
CA PRO A 354 19.15 14.66 -1.70
C PRO A 354 19.10 13.15 -1.42
N ILE A 355 19.05 12.34 -2.49
CA ILE A 355 19.03 10.88 -2.42
C ILE A 355 20.37 10.33 -2.87
N ILE A 356 20.96 9.48 -2.03
CA ILE A 356 22.26 8.85 -2.24
C ILE A 356 22.12 7.31 -2.14
N SER A 357 23.18 6.58 -2.52
CA SER A 357 23.22 5.15 -2.31
C SER A 357 23.41 4.77 -0.84
N GLU A 358 22.95 3.57 -0.45
CA GLU A 358 23.28 3.00 0.88
C GLU A 358 24.80 2.84 1.07
N GLU A 359 25.55 2.56 0.00
CA GLU A 359 27.02 2.45 0.04
C GLU A 359 27.67 3.79 0.41
N GLN A 360 27.24 4.87 -0.23
CA GLN A 360 27.69 6.22 0.10
C GLN A 360 27.37 6.58 1.54
N MET A 361 26.15 6.31 2.00
CA MET A 361 25.76 6.54 3.40
C MET A 361 26.68 5.82 4.38
N ARG A 362 27.00 4.52 4.12
CA ARG A 362 27.90 3.75 4.99
C ARG A 362 29.32 4.34 5.00
N ALA A 363 29.80 4.87 3.86
CA ALA A 363 31.10 5.55 3.80
C ALA A 363 31.12 6.87 4.57
N GLU A 364 30.01 7.59 4.57
CA GLU A 364 29.88 8.91 5.22
C GLU A 364 29.57 8.82 6.72
N LYS A 365 29.19 7.64 7.22
CA LYS A 365 29.00 7.30 8.64
C LYS A 365 28.13 8.31 9.39
N PRO A 366 26.83 8.46 9.07
CA PRO A 366 25.94 9.32 9.83
C PRO A 366 25.81 8.82 11.28
N ASP A 367 25.40 9.70 12.20
CA ASP A 367 25.12 9.32 13.59
C ASP A 367 23.74 8.64 13.71
N TYR A 368 22.78 9.09 12.90
CA TYR A 368 21.40 8.60 12.92
C TYR A 368 20.85 8.31 11.53
N LEU A 369 19.99 7.30 11.48
CA LEU A 369 19.14 7.00 10.31
C LEU A 369 17.67 7.12 10.68
N LEU A 370 16.96 8.11 10.12
CA LEU A 370 15.49 8.21 10.20
C LEU A 370 14.88 7.19 9.26
N ILE A 371 14.22 6.21 9.82
CA ILE A 371 13.60 5.11 9.06
C ILE A 371 12.26 5.58 8.47
N LEU A 372 12.24 5.80 7.15
CA LEU A 372 11.06 6.27 6.45
C LEU A 372 10.05 5.14 6.18
N PRO A 373 10.43 3.98 5.61
CA PRO A 373 9.54 2.82 5.52
C PRO A 373 9.64 1.97 6.80
N TRP A 374 9.24 2.54 7.92
CA TRP A 374 9.39 2.01 9.27
C TRP A 374 8.81 0.60 9.49
N CYS A 375 7.82 0.19 8.70
CA CYS A 375 7.24 -1.16 8.75
C CYS A 375 8.25 -2.27 8.38
N PHE A 376 9.38 -1.92 7.77
CA PHE A 376 10.46 -2.87 7.45
C PHE A 376 11.63 -2.83 8.44
N ILE A 377 11.43 -2.29 9.64
CA ILE A 377 12.49 -2.09 10.63
C ILE A 377 13.30 -3.35 10.93
N SER A 378 12.67 -4.51 11.02
CA SER A 378 13.37 -5.78 11.29
C SER A 378 14.36 -6.16 10.18
N GLU A 379 14.01 -5.88 8.91
CA GLU A 379 14.92 -6.09 7.78
C GLU A 379 16.10 -5.11 7.87
N PHE A 380 15.84 -3.85 8.23
CA PHE A 380 16.89 -2.82 8.32
C PHE A 380 17.85 -3.06 9.47
N VAL A 381 17.36 -3.51 10.61
CA VAL A 381 18.20 -3.92 11.75
C VAL A 381 19.18 -5.02 11.32
N SER A 382 18.70 -6.02 10.59
CA SER A 382 19.57 -7.09 10.09
C SER A 382 20.58 -6.60 9.05
N ARG A 383 20.16 -5.72 8.15
CA ARG A 383 20.99 -5.23 7.03
C ARG A 383 22.05 -4.22 7.46
N GLU A 384 21.74 -3.37 8.40
CA GLU A 384 22.61 -2.30 8.91
C GLU A 384 23.17 -2.62 10.29
N LYS A 385 23.38 -3.92 10.56
CA LYS A 385 23.95 -4.37 11.85
C LYS A 385 25.30 -3.70 12.14
N ASP A 386 26.19 -3.61 11.15
CA ASP A 386 27.51 -2.98 11.30
C ASP A 386 27.40 -1.48 11.63
N PHE A 387 26.41 -0.77 11.07
CA PHE A 387 26.14 0.63 11.41
C PHE A 387 25.77 0.78 12.89
N LEU A 388 24.87 -0.07 13.39
CA LEU A 388 24.43 -0.07 14.80
C LEU A 388 25.58 -0.46 15.74
N ASP A 389 26.34 -1.51 15.41
CA ASP A 389 27.48 -1.99 16.22
C ASP A 389 28.62 -0.95 16.27
N ASN A 390 28.74 -0.07 15.29
CA ASN A 390 29.69 1.04 15.27
C ASN A 390 29.17 2.32 15.94
N GLY A 391 28.07 2.25 16.69
CA GLY A 391 27.52 3.34 17.49
C GLY A 391 26.49 4.22 16.80
N GLY A 392 26.08 3.88 15.56
CA GLY A 392 24.93 4.49 14.91
C GLY A 392 23.61 4.14 15.59
N ALA A 393 22.55 4.91 15.31
CA ALA A 393 21.24 4.63 15.85
C ALA A 393 20.13 4.87 14.82
N PHE A 394 19.05 4.11 14.90
CA PHE A 394 17.84 4.36 14.13
C PHE A 394 16.89 5.27 14.90
N ILE A 395 16.30 6.21 14.18
CA ILE A 395 15.13 6.99 14.61
C ILE A 395 13.92 6.33 13.95
N VAL A 396 13.07 5.69 14.73
CA VAL A 396 11.85 5.03 14.25
C VAL A 396 10.66 5.89 14.67
N PRO A 397 9.97 6.52 13.70
CA PRO A 397 8.89 7.45 14.04
C PRO A 397 7.58 6.74 14.43
N CYS A 398 7.26 5.60 13.84
CA CYS A 398 5.98 4.91 14.03
C CYS A 398 6.19 3.45 14.45
N PRO A 399 5.22 2.85 15.20
CA PRO A 399 3.98 3.42 15.75
C PRO A 399 4.20 4.36 16.93
N ASP A 400 5.34 4.26 17.58
CA ASP A 400 5.79 5.10 18.69
C ASP A 400 7.22 5.54 18.42
N PHE A 401 7.54 6.78 18.79
CA PHE A 401 8.89 7.29 18.64
C PHE A 401 9.89 6.45 19.44
N GLN A 402 10.90 5.90 18.75
CA GLN A 402 11.93 5.06 19.35
C GLN A 402 13.31 5.39 18.77
N ILE A 403 14.32 5.23 19.60
CA ILE A 403 15.73 5.23 19.19
C ILE A 403 16.28 3.83 19.39
N ILE A 404 16.61 3.15 18.30
CA ILE A 404 17.17 1.80 18.32
C ILE A 404 18.69 1.87 18.19
N LYS A 405 19.39 1.27 19.14
CA LYS A 405 20.85 1.08 19.16
C LYS A 405 21.17 -0.41 19.26
N SER A 406 22.43 -0.79 19.01
CA SER A 406 22.87 -2.18 19.13
C SER A 406 22.54 -2.81 20.51
N GLU A 407 22.60 -2.02 21.58
CA GLU A 407 22.25 -2.48 22.95
C GLU A 407 20.73 -2.74 23.14
N SER A 408 19.89 -2.33 22.20
CA SER A 408 18.43 -2.43 22.28
C SER A 408 17.89 -3.65 21.51
N ILE A 409 18.75 -4.40 20.84
CA ILE A 409 18.47 -5.57 20.00
C ILE A 409 18.92 -6.82 20.73
#